data_5295cd0ff61467a1c58d51a6f91dabbb
#
_entry.id   5295cd0ff61467a1c58d51a6f91dabbb
#
_cell.length_a   1.000
_cell.length_b   1.000
_cell.length_c   1.000
_cell.angle_alpha   90.00
_cell.angle_beta   90.00
_cell.angle_gamma   90.00
#
_symmetry.space_group_name_H-M   'P 1'
#
loop_
_entity.id
_entity.type
_entity.pdbx_description
1 polymer ?
#
loop_
_entity_poly.entity_id
_entity_poly.type
_entity_poly.pdbx_seq_one_letter_code
_entity_poly.pdbx_strand_id
1 'polypeptide(L)'
;MQAAVVNVPGQAPKYQTFPDPTPDAGEALVRVRAAGLHNLVKSIASGAHYSSVTSGPAVPGVDGVGVLDDGRRVYFLFVRKPWGTMAELAAAPRNTIIPVPDALSDAEAAAIPNPGMSAWISLKDRAALSTGETVLILGATGVAGQFAIQAARLLGAKRIIAAGRNVDAIAAADVDAVIALGQPEDALREAFAAEAASGIHVVVDYLWGRPTELLLEALAKGFTTQATHRTRLVEVGAMAGPTITLPGATLRSIDLALMGSGFGSVSVDQVLATIPTLYQLAAAGKLTVATVPVPLAEVESAWNRVEKGRRIVFTI
;
A
#
# COMPACT_ATOMS: atom_id res chain seq x y z
N MET A 1 26.97 6.95 -10.34
CA MET A 1 25.66 7.58 -10.44
C MET A 1 25.34 8.38 -9.18
N GLN A 2 24.45 9.36 -9.30
CA GLN A 2 23.86 10.02 -8.13
C GLN A 2 22.71 9.19 -7.59
N ALA A 3 22.58 9.11 -6.26
CA ALA A 3 21.55 8.33 -5.59
C ALA A 3 21.21 8.88 -4.20
N ALA A 4 20.02 8.55 -3.72
CA ALA A 4 19.74 8.59 -2.30
C ALA A 4 20.43 7.40 -1.62
N VAL A 5 21.23 7.62 -0.58
CA VAL A 5 22.00 6.56 0.08
C VAL A 5 21.74 6.57 1.59
N VAL A 6 21.22 5.47 2.09
CA VAL A 6 21.10 5.20 3.54
C VAL A 6 22.43 4.66 4.00
N ASN A 7 23.20 5.49 4.71
CA ASN A 7 24.52 5.10 5.24
C ASN A 7 24.40 4.31 6.55
N VAL A 8 23.38 4.62 7.34
CA VAL A 8 23.08 3.96 8.63
C VAL A 8 21.58 3.66 8.67
N PRO A 9 21.16 2.42 8.91
CA PRO A 9 19.74 2.07 9.03
C PRO A 9 19.01 2.97 10.04
N GLY A 10 17.82 3.44 9.66
CA GLY A 10 17.02 4.34 10.48
C GLY A 10 17.32 5.84 10.30
N GLN A 11 18.40 6.20 9.65
CA GLN A 11 18.65 7.60 9.26
C GLN A 11 18.04 7.93 7.90
N ALA A 12 17.74 9.21 7.67
CA ALA A 12 17.35 9.69 6.35
C ALA A 12 18.49 9.48 5.35
N PRO A 13 18.18 9.11 4.10
CA PRO A 13 19.21 8.95 3.06
C PRO A 13 19.82 10.31 2.72
N LYS A 14 21.07 10.28 2.27
CA LYS A 14 21.78 11.44 1.71
C LYS A 14 21.84 11.35 0.20
N TYR A 15 21.72 12.48 -0.49
CA TYR A 15 21.98 12.57 -1.91
C TYR A 15 23.47 12.60 -2.17
N GLN A 16 24.03 11.54 -2.74
CA GLN A 16 25.48 11.39 -2.92
C GLN A 16 25.80 10.40 -4.05
N THR A 17 27.07 10.36 -4.44
CA THR A 17 27.57 9.38 -5.41
C THR A 17 27.53 7.95 -4.82
N PHE A 18 27.06 7.02 -5.64
CA PHE A 18 27.04 5.59 -5.33
C PHE A 18 27.51 4.79 -6.58
N PRO A 19 28.13 3.60 -6.43
CA PRO A 19 28.56 2.79 -7.57
C PRO A 19 27.41 2.48 -8.53
N ASP A 20 27.70 2.51 -9.83
CA ASP A 20 26.73 2.13 -10.85
C ASP A 20 26.41 0.63 -10.75
N PRO A 21 25.13 0.23 -10.94
CA PRO A 21 24.80 -1.18 -11.02
C PRO A 21 25.32 -1.79 -12.33
N THR A 22 25.93 -2.95 -12.24
CA THR A 22 26.25 -3.77 -13.41
C THR A 22 25.17 -4.83 -13.55
N PRO A 23 24.36 -4.83 -14.64
CA PRO A 23 23.31 -5.83 -14.83
C PRO A 23 23.89 -7.24 -14.97
N ASP A 24 23.29 -8.22 -14.31
CA ASP A 24 23.55 -9.63 -14.51
C ASP A 24 22.83 -10.16 -15.77
N ALA A 25 23.11 -11.40 -16.20
CA ALA A 25 22.61 -11.97 -17.46
C ALA A 25 21.07 -11.94 -17.60
N GLY A 26 20.32 -11.94 -16.52
CA GLY A 26 18.84 -11.88 -16.50
C GLY A 26 18.27 -10.48 -16.27
N GLU A 27 19.12 -9.46 -16.15
CA GLU A 27 18.73 -8.10 -15.79
C GLU A 27 18.79 -7.14 -16.99
N ALA A 28 18.10 -6.03 -16.88
CA ALA A 28 18.22 -4.88 -17.76
C ALA A 28 18.61 -3.65 -16.98
N LEU A 29 19.47 -2.80 -17.55
CA LEU A 29 19.75 -1.48 -17.03
C LEU A 29 18.58 -0.55 -17.35
N VAL A 30 18.10 0.16 -16.32
CA VAL A 30 17.02 1.15 -16.43
C VAL A 30 17.56 2.51 -16.02
N ARG A 31 17.39 3.52 -16.88
CA ARG A 31 17.56 4.93 -16.51
C ARG A 31 16.31 5.37 -15.77
N VAL A 32 16.43 5.55 -14.46
CA VAL A 32 15.27 5.85 -13.61
C VAL A 32 14.79 7.28 -13.86
N ARG A 33 13.47 7.47 -13.87
CA ARG A 33 12.79 8.74 -14.02
C ARG A 33 12.00 9.13 -12.79
N ALA A 34 11.41 8.13 -12.11
CA ALA A 34 10.58 8.36 -10.95
C ALA A 34 10.59 7.17 -9.98
N ALA A 35 10.60 7.44 -8.68
CA ALA A 35 10.51 6.44 -7.61
C ALA A 35 9.60 6.90 -6.49
N GLY A 36 8.62 6.08 -6.11
CA GLY A 36 7.64 6.40 -5.06
C GLY A 36 8.21 6.25 -3.64
N LEU A 37 7.95 7.23 -2.76
CA LEU A 37 8.28 7.11 -1.35
C LEU A 37 7.14 6.44 -0.58
N HIS A 38 7.20 5.12 -0.49
CA HIS A 38 6.23 4.29 0.23
C HIS A 38 6.64 4.07 1.70
N ASN A 39 5.67 3.74 2.56
CA ASN A 39 5.96 3.33 3.94
C ASN A 39 6.85 2.07 3.97
N LEU A 40 6.66 1.15 3.02
CA LEU A 40 7.52 -0.02 2.84
C LEU A 40 8.99 0.37 2.62
N VAL A 41 9.27 1.37 1.79
CA VAL A 41 10.64 1.87 1.56
C VAL A 41 11.25 2.39 2.84
N LYS A 42 10.49 3.17 3.63
CA LYS A 42 10.94 3.69 4.93
C LYS A 42 11.18 2.57 5.95
N SER A 43 10.31 1.56 5.99
CA SER A 43 10.44 0.40 6.86
C SER A 43 11.68 -0.43 6.52
N ILE A 44 11.95 -0.65 5.23
CA ILE A 44 13.17 -1.34 4.77
C ILE A 44 14.42 -0.52 5.12
N ALA A 45 14.40 0.78 4.87
CA ALA A 45 15.52 1.67 5.14
C ALA A 45 15.82 1.83 6.65
N SER A 46 14.82 1.68 7.51
CA SER A 46 14.99 1.73 8.96
C SER A 46 15.54 0.43 9.58
N GLY A 47 15.63 -0.65 8.81
CA GLY A 47 16.02 -1.96 9.33
C GLY A 47 14.88 -2.76 9.99
N ALA A 48 13.67 -2.19 10.07
CA ALA A 48 12.53 -2.83 10.76
C ALA A 48 11.81 -3.89 9.91
N HIS A 49 12.04 -3.92 8.60
CA HIS A 49 11.39 -4.86 7.71
C HIS A 49 12.23 -6.14 7.53
N TYR A 50 11.57 -7.30 7.42
CA TYR A 50 12.25 -8.59 7.25
C TYR A 50 13.15 -8.67 5.99
N SER A 51 12.95 -7.78 5.00
CA SER A 51 13.78 -7.68 3.80
C SER A 51 14.83 -6.57 3.86
N SER A 52 15.09 -5.97 5.03
CA SER A 52 16.07 -4.89 5.19
C SER A 52 17.49 -5.34 4.87
N VAL A 53 18.33 -4.39 4.40
CA VAL A 53 19.78 -4.58 4.33
C VAL A 53 20.35 -4.28 5.71
N THR A 54 21.08 -5.23 6.27
CA THR A 54 21.58 -5.12 7.65
C THR A 54 23.02 -4.62 7.72
N SER A 55 23.71 -4.49 6.59
CA SER A 55 25.14 -4.08 6.56
C SER A 55 25.43 -3.18 5.37
N GLY A 56 26.20 -2.12 5.63
CA GLY A 56 26.73 -1.20 4.63
C GLY A 56 25.71 -0.20 4.06
N PRO A 57 26.21 0.78 3.29
CA PRO A 57 25.37 1.76 2.61
C PRO A 57 24.49 1.09 1.54
N ALA A 58 23.24 1.57 1.41
CA ALA A 58 22.29 1.04 0.43
C ALA A 58 21.41 2.14 -0.16
N VAL A 59 21.02 1.98 -1.42
CA VAL A 59 20.05 2.84 -2.08
C VAL A 59 18.65 2.32 -1.78
N PRO A 60 17.75 3.15 -1.21
CA PRO A 60 16.36 2.77 -0.97
C PRO A 60 15.54 2.78 -2.26
N GLY A 61 14.32 2.26 -2.16
CA GLY A 61 13.38 2.17 -3.27
C GLY A 61 13.15 0.71 -3.69
N VAL A 62 11.88 0.33 -3.82
CA VAL A 62 11.46 -1.05 -4.13
C VAL A 62 11.00 -1.20 -5.57
N ASP A 63 10.51 -0.10 -6.14
CA ASP A 63 9.94 -0.02 -7.48
C ASP A 63 10.14 1.38 -8.07
N GLY A 64 10.03 1.50 -9.38
CA GLY A 64 10.20 2.77 -10.06
C GLY A 64 9.78 2.73 -11.53
N VAL A 65 9.82 3.89 -12.15
CA VAL A 65 9.60 4.08 -13.58
C VAL A 65 10.89 4.60 -14.21
N GLY A 66 11.19 4.14 -15.39
CA GLY A 66 12.37 4.58 -16.13
C GLY A 66 12.32 4.20 -17.61
N VAL A 67 13.45 4.34 -18.29
CA VAL A 67 13.58 4.08 -19.70
C VAL A 67 14.72 3.07 -19.94
N LEU A 68 14.46 2.08 -20.75
CA LEU A 68 15.45 1.12 -21.23
C LEU A 68 16.32 1.74 -22.33
N ASP A 69 17.45 1.11 -22.67
CA ASP A 69 18.35 1.59 -23.73
C ASP A 69 17.69 1.62 -25.12
N ASP A 70 16.64 0.81 -25.35
CA ASP A 70 15.85 0.81 -26.58
C ASP A 70 14.75 1.89 -26.61
N GLY A 71 14.67 2.76 -25.58
CA GLY A 71 13.74 3.87 -25.48
C GLY A 71 12.38 3.50 -24.86
N ARG A 72 12.12 2.24 -24.56
CA ARG A 72 10.85 1.82 -23.93
C ARG A 72 10.73 2.36 -22.52
N ARG A 73 9.59 2.97 -22.22
CA ARG A 73 9.22 3.46 -20.89
C ARG A 73 8.59 2.34 -20.09
N VAL A 74 9.16 2.06 -18.93
CA VAL A 74 8.82 0.87 -18.14
C VAL A 74 8.70 1.18 -16.65
N TYR A 75 7.83 0.44 -15.98
CA TYR A 75 7.85 0.21 -14.54
C TYR A 75 8.67 -1.05 -14.25
N PHE A 76 9.39 -1.06 -13.14
CA PHE A 76 10.23 -2.18 -12.73
C PHE A 76 10.27 -2.29 -11.20
N LEU A 77 10.52 -3.50 -10.71
CA LEU A 77 10.60 -3.82 -9.29
C LEU A 77 11.63 -4.94 -9.03
N PHE A 78 11.88 -5.23 -7.74
CA PHE A 78 12.81 -6.27 -7.29
C PHE A 78 14.27 -6.02 -7.68
N VAL A 79 14.71 -4.76 -7.61
CA VAL A 79 16.10 -4.38 -7.82
C VAL A 79 17.01 -5.08 -6.80
N ARG A 80 18.14 -5.60 -7.29
CA ARG A 80 19.11 -6.32 -6.45
C ARG A 80 19.83 -5.39 -5.48
N LYS A 81 19.90 -5.80 -4.22
CA LYS A 81 20.61 -5.06 -3.18
C LYS A 81 22.14 -5.09 -3.39
N PRO A 82 22.87 -4.04 -3.00
CA PRO A 82 22.44 -2.88 -2.20
C PRO A 82 21.81 -1.74 -3.02
N TRP A 83 21.54 -1.94 -4.31
CA TRP A 83 20.88 -0.96 -5.16
C TRP A 83 19.38 -0.93 -4.89
N GLY A 84 18.76 0.21 -5.22
CA GLY A 84 17.33 0.46 -5.17
C GLY A 84 16.93 1.43 -6.29
N THR A 85 15.69 1.87 -6.27
CA THR A 85 15.14 2.68 -7.38
C THR A 85 15.32 4.19 -7.19
N MET A 86 15.80 4.66 -6.03
CA MET A 86 16.04 6.09 -5.77
C MET A 86 17.46 6.48 -6.19
N ALA A 87 17.78 6.30 -7.47
CA ALA A 87 19.06 6.55 -8.10
C ALA A 87 18.89 6.79 -9.60
N GLU A 88 19.90 7.33 -10.28
CA GLU A 88 19.88 7.55 -11.74
C GLU A 88 19.79 6.25 -12.54
N LEU A 89 20.36 5.15 -12.04
CA LEU A 89 20.40 3.85 -12.69
C LEU A 89 19.95 2.74 -11.75
N ALA A 90 19.26 1.75 -12.30
CA ALA A 90 18.90 0.52 -11.60
C ALA A 90 19.04 -0.68 -12.55
N ALA A 91 19.48 -1.83 -12.00
CA ALA A 91 19.45 -3.11 -12.73
C ALA A 91 18.25 -3.93 -12.21
N ALA A 92 17.31 -4.23 -13.09
CA ALA A 92 16.06 -4.92 -12.75
C ALA A 92 15.94 -6.25 -13.52
N PRO A 93 15.39 -7.30 -12.88
CA PRO A 93 15.10 -8.55 -13.57
C PRO A 93 14.16 -8.33 -14.77
N ARG A 94 14.50 -8.85 -15.94
CA ARG A 94 13.73 -8.62 -17.19
C ARG A 94 12.29 -9.09 -17.09
N ASN A 95 12.02 -10.13 -16.33
CA ASN A 95 10.68 -10.67 -16.13
C ASN A 95 9.81 -9.84 -15.18
N THR A 96 10.36 -8.79 -14.55
CA THR A 96 9.62 -7.85 -13.69
C THR A 96 9.38 -6.49 -14.34
N ILE A 97 9.78 -6.34 -15.61
CA ILE A 97 9.65 -5.10 -16.37
C ILE A 97 8.29 -5.05 -17.05
N ILE A 98 7.54 -4.01 -16.82
CA ILE A 98 6.16 -3.82 -17.29
C ILE A 98 6.08 -2.50 -18.09
N PRO A 99 5.53 -2.50 -19.31
CA PRO A 99 5.32 -1.28 -20.07
C PRO A 99 4.39 -0.29 -19.33
N VAL A 100 4.74 0.99 -19.37
CA VAL A 100 3.92 2.08 -18.81
C VAL A 100 3.09 2.71 -19.92
N PRO A 101 1.76 2.87 -19.77
CA PRO A 101 0.91 3.57 -20.73
C PRO A 101 1.32 5.04 -20.90
N ASP A 102 1.28 5.56 -22.14
CA ASP A 102 1.65 6.93 -22.46
C ASP A 102 0.74 7.98 -21.80
N ALA A 103 -0.51 7.59 -21.48
CA ALA A 103 -1.49 8.46 -20.80
C ALA A 103 -1.12 8.80 -19.35
N LEU A 104 -0.18 8.07 -18.73
CA LEU A 104 0.25 8.31 -17.35
C LEU A 104 1.58 9.08 -17.32
N SER A 105 1.69 10.08 -16.46
CA SER A 105 2.99 10.69 -16.13
C SER A 105 3.90 9.71 -15.41
N ASP A 106 5.23 9.96 -15.39
CA ASP A 106 6.18 9.12 -14.65
C ASP A 106 5.85 9.09 -13.15
N ALA A 107 5.40 10.22 -12.60
CA ALA A 107 5.02 10.31 -11.19
C ALA A 107 3.78 9.46 -10.85
N GLU A 108 2.74 9.51 -11.68
CA GLU A 108 1.55 8.66 -11.50
C GLU A 108 1.91 7.19 -11.66
N ALA A 109 2.65 6.85 -12.71
CA ALA A 109 3.05 5.48 -12.98
C ALA A 109 3.94 4.89 -11.87
N ALA A 110 4.78 5.68 -11.20
CA ALA A 110 5.56 5.25 -10.04
C ALA A 110 4.73 5.19 -8.74
N ALA A 111 3.65 5.96 -8.65
CA ALA A 111 2.84 6.04 -7.43
C ALA A 111 1.71 4.99 -7.35
N ILE A 112 1.23 4.49 -8.49
CA ILE A 112 0.05 3.60 -8.60
C ILE A 112 0.32 2.16 -8.15
N PRO A 113 1.39 1.44 -8.61
CA PRO A 113 1.46 0.00 -8.42
C PRO A 113 1.49 -0.43 -6.96
N ASN A 114 2.35 0.13 -6.14
CA ASN A 114 2.49 -0.31 -4.75
C ASN A 114 1.19 -0.23 -3.94
N PRO A 115 0.53 0.94 -3.79
CA PRO A 115 -0.76 1.02 -3.07
C PRO A 115 -1.89 0.32 -3.83
N GLY A 116 -1.86 0.35 -5.15
CA GLY A 116 -2.86 -0.32 -5.99
C GLY A 116 -2.84 -1.83 -5.83
N MET A 117 -1.67 -2.46 -5.88
CA MET A 117 -1.52 -3.90 -5.63
C MET A 117 -2.01 -4.28 -4.25
N SER A 118 -1.60 -3.53 -3.21
CA SER A 118 -2.02 -3.82 -1.84
C SER A 118 -3.54 -3.78 -1.69
N ALA A 119 -4.22 -2.82 -2.32
CA ALA A 119 -5.67 -2.69 -2.30
C ALA A 119 -6.36 -3.77 -3.16
N TRP A 120 -5.93 -3.90 -4.42
CA TRP A 120 -6.59 -4.79 -5.39
C TRP A 120 -6.47 -6.26 -5.00
N ILE A 121 -5.26 -6.72 -4.68
CA ILE A 121 -5.00 -8.10 -4.28
C ILE A 121 -5.71 -8.44 -2.95
N SER A 122 -5.71 -7.50 -2.00
CA SER A 122 -6.40 -7.72 -0.72
C SER A 122 -7.91 -7.92 -0.90
N LEU A 123 -8.53 -7.12 -1.75
CA LEU A 123 -9.96 -7.19 -2.02
C LEU A 123 -10.32 -8.37 -2.93
N LYS A 124 -9.65 -8.48 -4.09
CA LYS A 124 -9.99 -9.45 -5.12
C LYS A 124 -9.53 -10.87 -4.79
N ASP A 125 -8.26 -11.01 -4.45
CA ASP A 125 -7.62 -12.33 -4.37
C ASP A 125 -7.62 -12.88 -2.94
N ARG A 126 -7.38 -12.02 -1.92
CA ARG A 126 -7.35 -12.46 -0.53
C ARG A 126 -8.74 -12.56 0.08
N ALA A 127 -9.51 -11.48 0.01
CA ALA A 127 -10.87 -11.46 0.53
C ALA A 127 -11.89 -12.09 -0.42
N ALA A 128 -11.58 -12.24 -1.70
CA ALA A 128 -12.53 -12.68 -2.73
C ALA A 128 -13.83 -11.87 -2.67
N LEU A 129 -13.70 -10.53 -2.67
CA LEU A 129 -14.82 -9.60 -2.60
C LEU A 129 -15.85 -9.92 -3.71
N SER A 130 -17.10 -10.10 -3.31
CA SER A 130 -18.22 -10.33 -4.20
C SER A 130 -19.07 -9.07 -4.39
N THR A 131 -19.65 -8.93 -5.57
CA THR A 131 -20.60 -7.84 -5.85
C THR A 131 -21.73 -7.80 -4.83
N GLY A 132 -22.02 -6.61 -4.30
CA GLY A 132 -23.07 -6.41 -3.31
C GLY A 132 -22.63 -6.47 -1.85
N GLU A 133 -21.39 -6.83 -1.56
CA GLU A 133 -20.85 -6.89 -0.20
C GLU A 133 -20.50 -5.51 0.39
N THR A 134 -20.43 -5.45 1.70
CA THR A 134 -19.99 -4.28 2.48
C THR A 134 -18.51 -4.41 2.81
N VAL A 135 -17.74 -3.37 2.52
CA VAL A 135 -16.30 -3.28 2.79
C VAL A 135 -16.03 -2.19 3.83
N LEU A 136 -15.28 -2.52 4.88
CA LEU A 136 -14.72 -1.54 5.82
C LEU A 136 -13.22 -1.39 5.57
N ILE A 137 -12.74 -0.14 5.51
CA ILE A 137 -11.33 0.18 5.26
C ILE A 137 -10.77 0.93 6.47
N LEU A 138 -9.88 0.29 7.23
CA LEU A 138 -9.14 0.91 8.32
C LEU A 138 -7.88 1.60 7.76
N GLY A 139 -7.75 2.92 7.98
CA GLY A 139 -6.67 3.74 7.43
C GLY A 139 -7.00 4.38 6.08
N ALA A 140 -8.28 4.62 5.83
CA ALA A 140 -8.83 5.13 4.57
C ALA A 140 -8.23 6.48 4.10
N THR A 141 -7.64 7.28 4.99
CA THR A 141 -7.02 8.58 4.64
C THR A 141 -5.63 8.46 4.04
N GLY A 142 -4.98 7.31 4.16
CA GLY A 142 -3.69 7.05 3.53
C GLY A 142 -3.82 6.78 2.02
N VAL A 143 -2.71 6.90 1.27
CA VAL A 143 -2.73 6.63 -0.19
C VAL A 143 -3.27 5.24 -0.50
N ALA A 144 -2.83 4.20 0.23
CA ALA A 144 -3.32 2.83 0.04
C ALA A 144 -4.82 2.69 0.39
N GLY A 145 -5.29 3.38 1.44
CA GLY A 145 -6.70 3.39 1.82
C GLY A 145 -7.59 4.05 0.78
N GLN A 146 -7.13 5.15 0.17
CA GLN A 146 -7.83 5.80 -0.96
C GLN A 146 -7.91 4.90 -2.19
N PHE A 147 -6.83 4.13 -2.48
CA PHE A 147 -6.88 3.09 -3.51
C PHE A 147 -7.86 1.98 -3.15
N ALA A 148 -7.93 1.57 -1.88
CA ALA A 148 -8.86 0.53 -1.44
C ALA A 148 -10.33 0.96 -1.60
N ILE A 149 -10.67 2.23 -1.37
CA ILE A 149 -12.00 2.79 -1.65
C ILE A 149 -12.33 2.65 -3.14
N GLN A 150 -11.45 3.15 -4.02
CA GLN A 150 -11.65 3.08 -5.46
C GLN A 150 -11.74 1.63 -5.96
N ALA A 151 -10.82 0.76 -5.50
CA ALA A 151 -10.81 -0.65 -5.87
C ALA A 151 -12.07 -1.38 -5.39
N ALA A 152 -12.54 -1.14 -4.17
CA ALA A 152 -13.75 -1.74 -3.64
C ALA A 152 -14.98 -1.38 -4.51
N ARG A 153 -15.10 -0.11 -4.89
CA ARG A 153 -16.19 0.36 -5.77
C ARG A 153 -16.10 -0.29 -7.14
N LEU A 154 -14.92 -0.34 -7.75
CA LEU A 154 -14.69 -1.00 -9.05
C LEU A 154 -14.96 -2.51 -9.04
N LEU A 155 -14.71 -3.16 -7.91
CA LEU A 155 -14.96 -4.59 -7.70
C LEU A 155 -16.42 -4.89 -7.29
N GLY A 156 -17.29 -3.87 -7.21
CA GLY A 156 -18.72 -4.04 -7.02
C GLY A 156 -19.17 -4.03 -5.55
N ALA A 157 -18.40 -3.49 -4.63
CA ALA A 157 -18.86 -3.26 -3.25
C ALA A 157 -20.12 -2.40 -3.25
N LYS A 158 -21.17 -2.87 -2.59
CA LYS A 158 -22.43 -2.14 -2.45
C LYS A 158 -22.29 -0.99 -1.43
N ARG A 159 -21.54 -1.22 -0.37
CA ARG A 159 -21.34 -0.27 0.72
C ARG A 159 -19.87 -0.22 1.11
N ILE A 160 -19.32 0.98 1.25
CA ILE A 160 -17.95 1.24 1.67
C ILE A 160 -17.96 2.09 2.94
N ILE A 161 -17.40 1.55 4.01
CA ILE A 161 -17.22 2.22 5.30
C ILE A 161 -15.75 2.61 5.40
N ALA A 162 -15.46 3.89 5.55
CA ALA A 162 -14.09 4.38 5.61
C ALA A 162 -13.75 4.87 7.01
N ALA A 163 -12.73 4.29 7.63
CA ALA A 163 -12.25 4.67 8.96
C ALA A 163 -10.90 5.37 8.88
N GLY A 164 -10.79 6.56 9.48
CA GLY A 164 -9.57 7.36 9.46
C GLY A 164 -9.61 8.58 10.35
N ARG A 165 -8.47 9.27 10.49
CA ARG A 165 -8.35 10.44 11.37
C ARG A 165 -8.76 11.76 10.70
N ASN A 166 -8.61 11.86 9.39
CA ASN A 166 -8.99 13.07 8.62
C ASN A 166 -10.35 12.84 7.96
N VAL A 167 -11.42 13.18 8.69
CA VAL A 167 -12.81 12.95 8.28
C VAL A 167 -13.16 13.70 7.00
N ASP A 168 -12.71 14.95 6.85
CA ASP A 168 -13.00 15.76 5.67
C ASP A 168 -12.43 15.14 4.39
N ALA A 169 -11.22 14.59 4.44
CA ALA A 169 -10.62 13.91 3.31
C ALA A 169 -11.35 12.61 2.94
N ILE A 170 -11.96 11.92 3.94
CA ILE A 170 -12.76 10.72 3.70
C ILE A 170 -14.12 11.11 3.12
N ALA A 171 -14.76 12.13 3.66
CA ALA A 171 -16.09 12.59 3.23
C ALA A 171 -16.08 13.09 1.77
N ALA A 172 -14.93 13.51 1.26
CA ALA A 172 -14.76 13.89 -0.15
C ALA A 172 -14.58 12.67 -1.09
N ALA A 173 -14.45 11.46 -0.55
CA ALA A 173 -14.31 10.24 -1.34
C ALA A 173 -15.68 9.56 -1.57
N ASP A 174 -15.74 8.63 -2.52
CA ASP A 174 -16.94 7.84 -2.81
C ASP A 174 -17.15 6.73 -1.74
N VAL A 175 -17.67 7.15 -0.56
CA VAL A 175 -17.93 6.27 0.59
C VAL A 175 -19.34 6.45 1.11
N ASP A 176 -19.88 5.41 1.72
CA ASP A 176 -21.26 5.39 2.22
C ASP A 176 -21.34 5.68 3.74
N ALA A 177 -20.24 5.49 4.47
CA ALA A 177 -20.14 5.81 5.89
C ALA A 177 -18.71 6.16 6.30
N VAL A 178 -18.58 6.96 7.36
CA VAL A 178 -17.31 7.43 7.88
C VAL A 178 -17.19 7.14 9.36
N ILE A 179 -16.07 6.55 9.79
CA ILE A 179 -15.72 6.38 11.20
C ILE A 179 -14.50 7.26 11.52
N ALA A 180 -14.70 8.26 12.39
CA ALA A 180 -13.63 9.15 12.83
C ALA A 180 -12.75 8.47 13.88
N LEU A 181 -11.54 8.03 13.54
CA LEU A 181 -10.62 7.33 14.46
C LEU A 181 -9.95 8.25 15.50
N GLY A 182 -10.16 9.56 15.43
CA GLY A 182 -9.62 10.53 16.40
C GLY A 182 -10.50 10.76 17.63
N GLN A 183 -11.64 10.08 17.73
CA GLN A 183 -12.58 10.23 18.86
C GLN A 183 -12.23 9.28 20.03
N PRO A 184 -12.80 9.48 21.24
CA PRO A 184 -12.61 8.59 22.39
C PRO A 184 -13.01 7.14 22.09
N GLU A 185 -12.38 6.18 22.78
CA GLU A 185 -12.60 4.75 22.52
C GLU A 185 -14.06 4.30 22.67
N ASP A 186 -14.80 4.85 23.61
CA ASP A 186 -16.22 4.48 23.79
C ASP A 186 -17.07 4.89 22.59
N ALA A 187 -16.83 6.08 22.05
CA ALA A 187 -17.48 6.53 20.82
C ALA A 187 -17.04 5.67 19.59
N LEU A 188 -15.78 5.23 19.57
CA LEU A 188 -15.30 4.29 18.52
C LEU A 188 -15.98 2.93 18.63
N ARG A 189 -16.15 2.41 19.86
CA ARG A 189 -16.87 1.15 20.08
C ARG A 189 -18.31 1.22 19.60
N GLU A 190 -19.01 2.34 19.89
CA GLU A 190 -20.37 2.57 19.43
C GLU A 190 -20.44 2.65 17.90
N ALA A 191 -19.52 3.41 17.27
CA ALA A 191 -19.47 3.55 15.83
C ALA A 191 -19.18 2.21 15.13
N PHE A 192 -18.22 1.44 15.61
CA PHE A 192 -17.96 0.10 15.07
C PHE A 192 -19.11 -0.86 15.30
N ALA A 193 -19.79 -0.80 16.46
CA ALA A 193 -20.94 -1.65 16.76
C ALA A 193 -22.13 -1.35 15.84
N ALA A 194 -22.40 -0.07 15.55
CA ALA A 194 -23.47 0.34 14.62
C ALA A 194 -23.22 -0.21 13.21
N GLU A 195 -21.97 -0.15 12.73
CA GLU A 195 -21.61 -0.68 11.42
C GLU A 195 -21.59 -2.21 11.40
N ALA A 196 -21.10 -2.85 12.46
CA ALA A 196 -21.12 -4.31 12.61
C ALA A 196 -22.54 -4.89 12.58
N ALA A 197 -23.50 -4.20 13.19
CA ALA A 197 -24.92 -4.58 13.16
C ALA A 197 -25.52 -4.56 11.76
N SER A 198 -24.99 -3.73 10.86
CA SER A 198 -25.41 -3.65 9.45
C SER A 198 -24.76 -4.72 8.56
N GLY A 199 -23.79 -5.46 9.08
CA GLY A 199 -23.04 -6.50 8.40
C GLY A 199 -21.82 -5.97 7.65
N ILE A 200 -20.62 -6.45 8.05
CA ILE A 200 -19.35 -6.16 7.41
C ILE A 200 -18.81 -7.47 6.81
N HIS A 201 -18.70 -7.54 5.48
CA HIS A 201 -18.25 -8.75 4.77
C HIS A 201 -16.73 -8.79 4.60
N VAL A 202 -16.11 -7.65 4.31
CA VAL A 202 -14.66 -7.53 4.10
C VAL A 202 -14.12 -6.35 4.92
N VAL A 203 -12.99 -6.57 5.58
CA VAL A 203 -12.19 -5.53 6.21
C VAL A 203 -10.82 -5.50 5.56
N VAL A 204 -10.41 -4.34 5.04
CA VAL A 204 -9.04 -4.09 4.61
C VAL A 204 -8.35 -3.24 5.66
N ASP A 205 -7.36 -3.79 6.33
CA ASP A 205 -6.73 -3.20 7.50
C ASP A 205 -5.29 -2.76 7.23
N TYR A 206 -5.08 -1.44 7.18
CA TYR A 206 -3.75 -0.82 7.08
C TYR A 206 -3.23 -0.35 8.45
N LEU A 207 -4.00 -0.55 9.52
CA LEU A 207 -3.69 0.02 10.82
C LEU A 207 -3.19 -1.01 11.81
N TRP A 208 -3.88 -2.14 11.93
CA TRP A 208 -3.70 -3.12 12.98
C TRP A 208 -3.80 -2.46 14.39
N GLY A 209 -3.28 -3.11 15.46
CA GLY A 209 -3.26 -2.52 16.79
C GLY A 209 -4.65 -2.20 17.36
N ARG A 210 -4.75 -1.13 18.13
CA ARG A 210 -5.97 -0.80 18.90
C ARG A 210 -7.24 -0.59 18.08
N PRO A 211 -7.23 0.09 16.92
CA PRO A 211 -8.44 0.22 16.09
C PRO A 211 -9.01 -1.14 15.66
N THR A 212 -8.15 -2.09 15.33
CA THR A 212 -8.56 -3.45 14.94
C THR A 212 -9.12 -4.23 16.12
N GLU A 213 -8.54 -4.10 17.32
CA GLU A 213 -9.09 -4.70 18.54
C GLU A 213 -10.52 -4.22 18.80
N LEU A 214 -10.76 -2.90 18.72
CA LEU A 214 -12.09 -2.30 18.93
C LEU A 214 -13.12 -2.79 17.90
N LEU A 215 -12.70 -2.93 16.64
CA LEU A 215 -13.55 -3.51 15.60
C LEU A 215 -13.89 -4.98 15.91
N LEU A 216 -12.89 -5.79 16.31
CA LEU A 216 -13.10 -7.20 16.64
C LEU A 216 -13.99 -7.38 17.87
N GLU A 217 -13.85 -6.51 18.88
CA GLU A 217 -14.75 -6.44 20.03
C GLU A 217 -16.20 -6.14 19.59
N ALA A 218 -16.38 -5.20 18.67
CA ALA A 218 -17.70 -4.80 18.16
C ALA A 218 -18.35 -5.93 17.34
N LEU A 219 -17.61 -6.59 16.47
CA LEU A 219 -18.09 -7.75 15.70
C LEU A 219 -18.53 -8.88 16.62
N ALA A 220 -17.77 -9.17 17.70
CA ALA A 220 -18.08 -10.23 18.64
C ALA A 220 -19.33 -9.96 19.48
N LYS A 221 -19.65 -8.69 19.78
CA LYS A 221 -20.88 -8.31 20.51
C LYS A 221 -22.15 -8.51 19.70
N GLY A 222 -22.06 -8.51 18.39
CA GLY A 222 -23.17 -8.81 17.48
C GLY A 222 -23.57 -10.29 17.43
N PHE A 223 -23.16 -11.09 18.41
CA PHE A 223 -23.48 -12.52 18.48
C PHE A 223 -24.96 -12.79 18.31
N THR A 224 -25.28 -13.54 17.27
CA THR A 224 -26.58 -14.18 17.07
C THR A 224 -26.37 -15.68 17.03
N THR A 225 -27.42 -16.46 17.32
CA THR A 225 -27.37 -17.94 17.31
C THR A 225 -27.09 -18.52 15.91
N GLN A 226 -27.07 -17.67 14.87
CA GLN A 226 -26.74 -18.04 13.49
C GLN A 226 -25.85 -16.96 12.88
N ALA A 227 -24.67 -17.34 12.40
CA ALA A 227 -23.82 -16.46 11.58
C ALA A 227 -24.58 -16.16 10.26
N THR A 228 -24.80 -14.87 9.99
CA THR A 228 -25.51 -14.42 8.79
C THR A 228 -24.59 -14.28 7.58
N HIS A 229 -23.28 -14.07 7.82
CA HIS A 229 -22.23 -13.94 6.81
C HIS A 229 -20.86 -14.16 7.45
N ARG A 230 -19.87 -14.48 6.61
CA ARG A 230 -18.46 -14.51 7.00
C ARG A 230 -17.85 -13.13 6.88
N THR A 231 -17.18 -12.64 7.93
CA THR A 231 -16.31 -11.48 7.85
C THR A 231 -14.88 -11.93 7.52
N ARG A 232 -14.29 -11.37 6.46
CA ARG A 232 -12.91 -11.61 6.04
C ARG A 232 -12.08 -10.37 6.32
N LEU A 233 -11.21 -10.42 7.33
CA LEU A 233 -10.29 -9.34 7.66
C LEU A 233 -8.94 -9.62 7.05
N VAL A 234 -8.48 -8.71 6.19
CA VAL A 234 -7.18 -8.76 5.53
C VAL A 234 -6.28 -7.71 6.15
N GLU A 235 -5.30 -8.16 6.93
CA GLU A 235 -4.22 -7.32 7.45
C GLU A 235 -3.23 -7.01 6.32
N VAL A 236 -2.97 -5.72 6.09
CA VAL A 236 -2.09 -5.20 5.04
C VAL A 236 -0.97 -4.34 5.61
N GLY A 237 -1.20 -3.75 6.79
CA GLY A 237 -0.22 -2.89 7.42
C GLY A 237 -0.51 -2.56 8.87
N ALA A 238 0.53 -2.33 9.65
CA ALA A 238 0.50 -2.19 11.09
C ALA A 238 0.82 -0.74 11.56
N MET A 239 0.17 0.26 10.94
CA MET A 239 0.47 1.67 11.21
C MET A 239 0.04 2.17 12.60
N ALA A 240 -0.88 1.47 13.29
CA ALA A 240 -1.33 1.81 14.64
C ALA A 240 -0.73 0.90 15.73
N GLY A 241 -0.05 -0.17 15.33
CA GLY A 241 0.66 -1.07 16.25
C GLY A 241 1.03 -2.40 15.61
N PRO A 242 2.15 -3.02 16.02
CA PRO A 242 2.64 -4.26 15.41
C PRO A 242 1.88 -5.52 15.86
N THR A 243 1.09 -5.43 16.93
CA THR A 243 0.39 -6.55 17.55
C THR A 243 -1.03 -6.19 17.94
N ILE A 244 -1.88 -7.20 18.08
CA ILE A 244 -3.21 -7.09 18.67
C ILE A 244 -3.40 -8.12 19.78
N THR A 245 -4.29 -7.82 20.72
CA THR A 245 -4.86 -8.79 21.65
C THR A 245 -6.14 -9.36 21.04
N LEU A 246 -6.17 -10.66 20.78
CA LEU A 246 -7.33 -11.34 20.21
C LEU A 246 -7.78 -12.47 21.12
N PRO A 247 -8.89 -12.30 21.89
CA PRO A 247 -9.44 -13.36 22.70
C PRO A 247 -9.94 -14.52 21.84
N GLY A 248 -9.62 -15.77 22.20
CA GLY A 248 -10.11 -16.93 21.48
C GLY A 248 -11.64 -17.06 21.46
N ALA A 249 -12.36 -16.42 22.41
CA ALA A 249 -13.81 -16.33 22.42
C ALA A 249 -14.35 -15.57 21.21
N THR A 250 -13.67 -14.51 20.75
CA THR A 250 -14.03 -13.75 19.56
C THR A 250 -14.12 -14.65 18.33
N LEU A 251 -13.10 -15.51 18.10
CA LEU A 251 -13.07 -16.44 16.97
C LEU A 251 -14.17 -17.53 17.03
N ARG A 252 -14.74 -17.79 18.20
CA ARG A 252 -15.84 -18.76 18.35
C ARG A 252 -17.22 -18.13 18.29
N SER A 253 -17.31 -16.80 18.48
CA SER A 253 -18.61 -16.08 18.53
C SER A 253 -19.06 -15.55 17.19
N ILE A 254 -18.18 -15.49 16.20
CA ILE A 254 -18.46 -14.96 14.85
C ILE A 254 -17.78 -15.81 13.78
N ASP A 255 -18.33 -15.87 12.56
CA ASP A 255 -17.65 -16.47 11.40
C ASP A 255 -16.62 -15.45 10.87
N LEU A 256 -15.40 -15.51 11.41
CA LEU A 256 -14.29 -14.61 11.09
C LEU A 256 -13.14 -15.36 10.46
N ALA A 257 -12.67 -14.88 9.29
CA ALA A 257 -11.40 -15.26 8.71
C ALA A 257 -10.40 -14.12 8.84
N LEU A 258 -9.26 -14.37 9.49
CA LEU A 258 -8.12 -13.44 9.55
C LEU A 258 -7.05 -13.90 8.58
N MET A 259 -6.56 -13.01 7.73
CA MET A 259 -5.52 -13.31 6.75
C MET A 259 -4.62 -12.10 6.50
N GLY A 260 -3.38 -12.33 6.10
CA GLY A 260 -2.46 -11.27 5.71
C GLY A 260 -2.43 -11.05 4.20
N SER A 261 -2.00 -9.87 3.77
CA SER A 261 -1.71 -9.53 2.39
C SER A 261 -0.38 -8.78 2.29
N GLY A 262 0.63 -9.44 1.75
CA GLY A 262 1.98 -8.92 1.58
C GLY A 262 2.79 -9.85 0.68
N PHE A 263 4.04 -9.50 0.37
CA PHE A 263 4.89 -10.28 -0.55
C PHE A 263 5.11 -11.75 -0.14
N GLY A 264 4.94 -12.09 1.13
CA GLY A 264 5.03 -13.49 1.58
C GLY A 264 3.73 -14.28 1.45
N SER A 265 2.60 -13.61 1.21
CA SER A 265 1.25 -14.20 1.18
C SER A 265 0.59 -14.17 -0.19
N VAL A 266 1.24 -13.57 -1.18
CA VAL A 266 0.85 -13.57 -2.59
C VAL A 266 2.03 -13.94 -3.47
N SER A 267 1.76 -14.57 -4.62
CA SER A 267 2.85 -14.93 -5.54
C SER A 267 3.34 -13.73 -6.32
N VAL A 268 4.60 -13.78 -6.77
CA VAL A 268 5.17 -12.76 -7.67
C VAL A 268 4.35 -12.66 -8.96
N ASP A 269 3.87 -13.78 -9.49
CA ASP A 269 3.04 -13.80 -10.70
C ASP A 269 1.72 -13.04 -10.51
N GLN A 270 1.06 -13.17 -9.35
CA GLN A 270 -0.14 -12.38 -9.02
C GLN A 270 0.16 -10.89 -8.94
N VAL A 271 1.29 -10.53 -8.33
CA VAL A 271 1.77 -9.13 -8.26
C VAL A 271 1.96 -8.57 -9.68
N LEU A 272 2.73 -9.28 -10.52
CA LEU A 272 3.02 -8.85 -11.89
C LEU A 272 1.79 -8.79 -12.78
N ALA A 273 0.86 -9.74 -12.66
CA ALA A 273 -0.39 -9.77 -13.41
C ALA A 273 -1.37 -8.65 -13.02
N THR A 274 -1.28 -8.13 -11.80
CA THR A 274 -2.16 -7.07 -11.31
C THR A 274 -1.79 -5.69 -11.87
N ILE A 275 -0.51 -5.39 -12.05
CA ILE A 275 -0.02 -4.06 -12.43
C ILE A 275 -0.58 -3.56 -13.77
N PRO A 276 -0.61 -4.37 -14.86
CA PRO A 276 -1.23 -3.95 -16.12
C PRO A 276 -2.71 -3.56 -15.97
N THR A 277 -3.47 -4.30 -15.15
CA THR A 277 -4.87 -3.97 -14.85
C THR A 277 -4.99 -2.61 -14.16
N LEU A 278 -4.15 -2.33 -13.17
CA LEU A 278 -4.13 -1.04 -12.48
C LEU A 278 -3.79 0.11 -13.44
N TYR A 279 -2.83 -0.08 -14.32
CA TYR A 279 -2.46 0.90 -15.32
C TYR A 279 -3.56 1.15 -16.36
N GLN A 280 -4.25 0.10 -16.81
CA GLN A 280 -5.40 0.26 -17.70
C GLN A 280 -6.53 1.05 -17.04
N LEU A 281 -6.83 0.75 -15.77
CA LEU A 281 -7.84 1.49 -15.00
C LEU A 281 -7.43 2.95 -14.78
N ALA A 282 -6.17 3.21 -14.50
CA ALA A 282 -5.66 4.55 -14.32
C ALA A 282 -5.63 5.35 -15.64
N ALA A 283 -5.17 4.75 -16.73
CA ALA A 283 -5.19 5.37 -18.05
C ALA A 283 -6.62 5.69 -18.53
N ALA A 284 -7.62 4.92 -18.07
CA ALA A 284 -9.04 5.19 -18.31
C ALA A 284 -9.67 6.19 -17.31
N GLY A 285 -8.88 6.78 -16.40
CA GLY A 285 -9.36 7.73 -15.38
C GLY A 285 -10.20 7.09 -14.26
N LYS A 286 -10.22 5.75 -14.16
CA LYS A 286 -11.02 5.01 -13.15
C LYS A 286 -10.27 4.80 -11.83
N LEU A 287 -8.95 4.91 -11.84
CA LEU A 287 -8.09 4.93 -10.66
C LEU A 287 -7.22 6.18 -10.69
N THR A 288 -7.15 6.88 -9.59
CA THR A 288 -6.38 8.11 -9.49
C THR A 288 -5.48 8.10 -8.25
N VAL A 289 -4.36 8.80 -8.34
CA VAL A 289 -3.44 9.02 -7.23
C VAL A 289 -2.97 10.47 -7.22
N ALA A 290 -3.05 11.11 -6.08
CA ALA A 290 -2.46 12.42 -5.91
C ALA A 290 -0.96 12.28 -5.61
N THR A 291 -0.12 12.92 -6.42
CA THR A 291 1.33 12.89 -6.29
C THR A 291 1.90 14.24 -5.88
N VAL A 292 3.07 14.21 -5.28
CA VAL A 292 3.94 15.36 -5.00
C VAL A 292 5.31 15.04 -5.58
N PRO A 293 5.59 15.45 -6.81
CA PRO A 293 6.92 15.30 -7.39
C PRO A 293 7.95 16.14 -6.61
N VAL A 294 9.10 15.54 -6.31
CA VAL A 294 10.21 16.17 -5.59
C VAL A 294 11.51 15.72 -6.27
N PRO A 295 12.44 16.64 -6.60
CA PRO A 295 13.74 16.24 -7.12
C PRO A 295 14.46 15.28 -6.16
N LEU A 296 15.11 14.23 -6.67
CA LEU A 296 15.86 13.28 -5.82
C LEU A 296 16.94 13.97 -5.00
N ALA A 297 17.51 15.06 -5.52
CA ALA A 297 18.48 15.87 -4.79
C ALA A 297 17.94 16.46 -3.47
N GLU A 298 16.64 16.56 -3.32
CA GLU A 298 15.97 17.06 -2.10
C GLU A 298 15.55 15.92 -1.15
N VAL A 299 16.02 14.69 -1.36
CA VAL A 299 15.59 13.51 -0.59
C VAL A 299 15.75 13.70 0.92
N GLU A 300 16.81 14.35 1.38
CA GLU A 300 17.09 14.56 2.81
C GLU A 300 15.97 15.34 3.49
N SER A 301 15.50 16.43 2.88
CA SER A 301 14.44 17.28 3.40
C SER A 301 13.06 16.64 3.24
N ALA A 302 12.85 15.88 2.16
CA ALA A 302 11.58 15.27 1.82
C ALA A 302 11.31 13.93 2.52
N TRP A 303 12.36 13.22 2.98
CA TRP A 303 12.25 11.86 3.52
C TRP A 303 11.24 11.72 4.65
N ASN A 304 11.23 12.67 5.58
CA ASN A 304 10.33 12.66 6.73
C ASN A 304 9.09 13.53 6.55
N ARG A 305 8.92 14.16 5.38
CA ARG A 305 7.73 14.95 5.07
C ARG A 305 6.49 14.06 5.08
N VAL A 306 5.39 14.58 5.64
CA VAL A 306 4.08 13.92 5.65
C VAL A 306 3.16 14.63 4.68
N GLU A 307 2.79 13.95 3.60
CA GLU A 307 1.81 14.42 2.63
C GLU A 307 0.50 13.64 2.84
N LYS A 308 -0.49 14.33 3.41
CA LYS A 308 -1.78 13.70 3.74
C LYS A 308 -2.51 13.28 2.46
N GLY A 309 -2.65 11.97 2.26
CA GLY A 309 -3.37 11.40 1.12
C GLY A 309 -2.67 11.56 -0.24
N ARG A 310 -1.45 12.13 -0.28
CA ARG A 310 -0.66 12.28 -1.50
C ARG A 310 0.63 11.48 -1.43
N ARG A 311 1.13 11.01 -2.56
CA ARG A 311 2.39 10.27 -2.65
C ARG A 311 3.53 11.18 -3.05
N ILE A 312 4.56 11.28 -2.20
CA ILE A 312 5.84 11.84 -2.63
C ILE A 312 6.44 10.89 -3.67
N VAL A 313 6.84 11.44 -4.80
CA VAL A 313 7.54 10.72 -5.88
C VAL A 313 8.82 11.49 -6.18
N PHE A 314 9.95 10.84 -5.98
CA PHE A 314 11.22 11.43 -6.38
C PHE A 314 11.36 11.37 -7.90
N THR A 315 11.66 12.53 -8.50
CA THR A 315 12.01 12.69 -9.92
C THR A 315 13.53 12.69 -10.06
N ILE A 316 14.02 11.95 -11.06
CA ILE A 316 15.44 11.68 -11.27
C ILE A 316 15.86 12.17 -12.64
#